data_2e837cf787cb4ebc401979749288156e
#
_entry.id   2e837cf787cb4ebc401979749288156e
#
_cell.length_a   1.000
_cell.length_b   1.000
_cell.length_c   1.000
_cell.angle_alpha   90.00
_cell.angle_beta   90.00
_cell.angle_gamma   90.00
#
_symmetry.space_group_name_H-M   'P 1'
#
loop_
_entity.id
_entity.type
_entity.pdbx_description
1 polymer ?
#
loop_
_entity_poly.entity_id
_entity_poly.type
_entity_poly.pdbx_seq_one_letter_code
_entity_poly.pdbx_strand_id
1 'polypeptide(L)'
;MDRYMSNNQNHTMKDYGNKPLVINIDNAAKVNKNFRTALWTGEHLQVTLMSIPVGGDIGLEMHPNTDQFIRIESGYAYVMMGKRKDELDYQKRADANYAIIIPAGTWHNIKNIGNRPLKVYSIYAPPQHPFGTVHKTKQDAERAEKH
;
A
#
# COMPACT_ATOMS: atom_id res chain seq x y z
N MET A 1 12.98 -6.37 -24.59
CA MET A 1 13.10 -5.86 -24.13
C MET A 1 13.24 -5.33 -23.71
N ASP A 2 13.02 -5.19 -23.52
CA ASP A 2 13.09 -4.43 -22.86
C ASP A 2 12.90 -3.72 -22.71
N ARG A 3 12.75 -3.60 -22.95
CA ARG A 3 12.68 -2.77 -22.77
C ARG A 3 12.01 -2.40 -22.24
N TYR A 4 11.54 -2.43 -22.18
CA TYR A 4 10.99 -1.96 -21.51
C TYR A 4 10.85 -1.30 -20.98
N MET A 5 10.81 -1.45 -20.75
CA MET A 5 10.82 -0.69 -20.08
C MET A 5 11.14 0.08 -19.72
N SER A 6 11.59 0.26 -19.96
CA SER A 6 12.01 1.16 -19.68
C SER A 6 11.47 2.07 -19.62
N ASN A 7 11.08 2.20 -19.97
CA ASN A 7 10.67 3.05 -20.04
C ASN A 7 9.91 3.50 -19.49
N ASN A 8 9.46 3.30 -19.48
CA ASN A 8 8.69 3.89 -18.97
C ASN A 8 8.77 4.25 -17.86
N GLN A 9 9.38 4.02 -17.54
CA GLN A 9 9.83 4.36 -16.51
C GLN A 9 9.54 5.57 -15.86
N ASN A 10 9.87 6.59 -16.24
CA ASN A 10 9.42 7.84 -15.77
C ASN A 10 7.97 8.07 -16.06
N HIS A 11 7.31 7.04 -16.44
CA HIS A 11 5.95 7.13 -16.87
C HIS A 11 4.99 7.04 -15.71
N THR A 12 3.84 7.60 -15.89
CA THR A 12 2.76 7.40 -14.96
C THR A 12 2.45 5.92 -14.90
N MET A 13 2.48 5.39 -13.71
CA MET A 13 2.06 4.02 -13.52
C MET A 13 0.59 3.88 -13.81
N LYS A 14 0.21 2.77 -14.36
CA LYS A 14 -1.20 2.48 -14.62
C LYS A 14 -1.56 1.17 -13.96
N ASP A 15 -2.84 0.97 -13.78
CA ASP A 15 -3.39 -0.27 -13.28
C ASP A 15 -3.40 -1.29 -14.42
N TYR A 16 -2.68 -2.38 -14.27
CA TYR A 16 -2.54 -3.40 -15.29
C TYR A 16 -3.62 -4.50 -15.18
N GLY A 17 -4.54 -4.36 -14.23
CA GLY A 17 -5.61 -5.34 -14.08
C GLY A 17 -6.60 -5.25 -15.23
N ASN A 18 -7.25 -6.30 -15.47
CA ASN A 18 -7.23 -7.63 -14.88
C ASN A 18 -6.48 -8.64 -15.75
N LYS A 19 -5.43 -8.21 -16.42
CA LYS A 19 -4.68 -9.03 -17.35
C LYS A 19 -3.49 -9.68 -16.66
N PRO A 20 -3.02 -10.81 -17.16
CA PRO A 20 -1.83 -11.43 -16.57
C PRO A 20 -0.65 -10.47 -16.56
N LEU A 21 0.13 -10.51 -15.50
CA LEU A 21 1.25 -9.58 -15.32
C LEU A 21 2.39 -10.27 -14.59
N VAL A 22 3.61 -10.07 -15.09
CA VAL A 22 4.83 -10.43 -14.37
C VAL A 22 5.64 -9.15 -14.22
N ILE A 23 5.98 -8.79 -13.01
CA ILE A 23 6.63 -7.51 -12.74
C ILE A 23 7.60 -7.65 -11.57
N ASN A 24 8.70 -6.89 -11.60
CA ASN A 24 9.58 -6.77 -10.46
C ASN A 24 8.92 -5.82 -9.46
N ILE A 25 8.21 -6.38 -8.51
CA ILE A 25 7.39 -5.57 -7.60
C ILE A 25 8.24 -4.79 -6.59
N ASP A 26 9.40 -5.32 -6.23
CA ASP A 26 10.32 -4.59 -5.37
C ASP A 26 10.72 -3.27 -6.02
N ASN A 27 11.12 -3.35 -7.29
CA ASN A 27 11.51 -2.15 -8.02
C ASN A 27 10.31 -1.20 -8.18
N ALA A 28 9.15 -1.74 -8.54
CA ALA A 28 7.94 -0.92 -8.70
C ALA A 28 7.62 -0.16 -7.42
N ALA A 29 7.70 -0.84 -6.28
CA ALA A 29 7.42 -0.21 -4.98
C ALA A 29 8.43 0.88 -4.66
N LYS A 30 9.71 0.62 -4.94
CA LYS A 30 10.77 1.56 -4.59
C LYS A 30 10.74 2.82 -5.45
N VAL A 31 10.36 2.71 -6.72
CA VAL A 31 10.29 3.89 -7.59
C VAL A 31 8.98 4.65 -7.48
N ASN A 32 7.96 4.05 -6.89
CA ASN A 32 6.68 4.73 -6.71
C ASN A 32 6.82 5.89 -5.75
N LYS A 33 6.39 7.08 -6.17
CA LYS A 33 6.44 8.28 -5.35
C LYS A 33 5.08 8.72 -4.86
N ASN A 34 4.03 8.07 -5.30
CA ASN A 34 2.68 8.41 -4.90
C ASN A 34 2.36 7.81 -3.53
N PHE A 35 1.50 8.48 -2.79
CA PHE A 35 0.98 7.90 -1.54
C PHE A 35 0.37 6.54 -1.83
N ARG A 36 -0.47 6.44 -2.89
CA ARG A 36 -1.06 5.15 -3.31
C ARG A 36 -1.17 5.09 -4.82
N THR A 37 -0.74 3.97 -5.39
CA THR A 37 -0.91 3.68 -6.81
C THR A 37 -1.44 2.27 -6.94
N ALA A 38 -2.63 2.10 -7.55
CA ALA A 38 -3.15 0.77 -7.85
C ALA A 38 -2.34 0.18 -9.00
N LEU A 39 -1.64 -0.91 -8.72
CA LEU A 39 -0.80 -1.56 -9.71
C LEU A 39 -1.57 -2.57 -10.52
N TRP A 40 -2.47 -3.31 -9.87
CA TRP A 40 -3.22 -4.38 -10.52
C TRP A 40 -4.52 -4.61 -9.76
N THR A 41 -5.64 -4.60 -10.48
CA THR A 41 -6.96 -4.82 -9.88
C THR A 41 -7.66 -5.93 -10.63
N GLY A 42 -7.95 -7.00 -9.95
CA GLY A 42 -8.66 -8.14 -10.51
C GLY A 42 -9.97 -8.36 -9.80
N GLU A 43 -10.56 -9.53 -10.06
CA GLU A 43 -11.86 -9.88 -9.49
C GLU A 43 -11.75 -10.17 -7.99
N HIS A 44 -10.66 -10.81 -7.56
CA HIS A 44 -10.55 -11.32 -6.20
C HIS A 44 -9.40 -10.74 -5.40
N LEU A 45 -8.54 -9.96 -6.03
CA LEU A 45 -7.48 -9.27 -5.29
C LEU A 45 -7.05 -8.00 -6.01
N GLN A 46 -6.38 -7.14 -5.25
CA GLN A 46 -5.85 -5.89 -5.78
C GLN A 46 -4.47 -5.67 -5.17
N VAL A 47 -3.54 -5.21 -6.00
CA VAL A 47 -2.19 -4.86 -5.55
C VAL A 47 -2.01 -3.36 -5.67
N THR A 48 -1.57 -2.73 -4.58
CA THR A 48 -1.27 -1.30 -4.58
C THR A 48 0.15 -1.07 -4.08
N LEU A 49 0.73 0.04 -4.53
CA LEU A 49 2.02 0.52 -4.06
C LEU A 49 1.80 1.75 -3.23
N MET A 50 2.59 1.92 -2.17
CA MET A 50 2.51 3.13 -1.35
C MET A 50 3.89 3.65 -1.02
N SER A 51 4.00 4.97 -0.98
CA SER A 51 5.16 5.69 -0.47
C SER A 51 4.67 6.60 0.64
N ILE A 52 5.15 6.36 1.86
CA ILE A 52 4.71 7.12 3.03
C ILE A 52 5.88 8.00 3.48
N PRO A 53 5.69 9.32 3.50
CA PRO A 53 6.81 10.22 3.82
C PRO A 53 7.25 10.08 5.27
N VAL A 54 8.46 10.56 5.53
CA VAL A 54 9.00 10.58 6.90
C VAL A 54 8.02 11.30 7.81
N GLY A 55 7.72 10.67 8.94
CA GLY A 55 6.77 11.21 9.91
C GLY A 55 5.32 10.99 9.56
N GLY A 56 5.05 10.45 8.37
CA GLY A 56 3.67 10.20 7.94
C GLY A 56 3.17 8.84 8.37
N ASP A 57 1.90 8.59 8.06
CA ASP A 57 1.25 7.32 8.34
C ASP A 57 0.17 7.06 7.29
N ILE A 58 -0.37 5.86 7.29
CA ILE A 58 -1.47 5.54 6.37
C ILE A 58 -2.81 6.07 6.87
N GLY A 59 -2.91 6.34 8.17
CA GLY A 59 -4.16 6.72 8.82
C GLY A 59 -4.85 5.51 9.42
N LEU A 60 -5.56 5.76 10.53
CA LEU A 60 -6.29 4.68 11.20
C LEU A 60 -7.48 4.27 10.33
N GLU A 61 -7.56 2.98 10.00
CA GLU A 61 -8.62 2.47 9.15
C GLU A 61 -8.96 1.02 9.49
N MET A 62 -10.08 0.58 8.97
CA MET A 62 -10.54 -0.79 9.11
C MET A 62 -11.34 -1.17 7.87
N HIS A 63 -11.07 -2.35 7.33
CA HIS A 63 -11.78 -2.87 6.16
C HIS A 63 -12.61 -4.06 6.61
N PRO A 64 -13.95 -3.94 6.66
CA PRO A 64 -14.77 -4.99 7.28
C PRO A 64 -14.81 -6.29 6.49
N ASN A 65 -14.61 -6.22 5.18
CA ASN A 65 -14.80 -7.39 4.31
C ASN A 65 -13.57 -7.74 3.49
N THR A 66 -12.41 -7.21 3.86
CA THR A 66 -11.19 -7.36 3.05
C THR A 66 -10.03 -7.73 3.97
N ASP A 67 -9.36 -8.82 3.64
CA ASP A 67 -8.07 -9.14 4.22
C ASP A 67 -7.00 -8.35 3.49
N GLN A 68 -5.95 -7.97 4.20
CA GLN A 68 -4.88 -7.17 3.61
C GLN A 68 -3.53 -7.73 4.01
N PHE A 69 -2.65 -7.82 3.02
CA PHE A 69 -1.26 -8.22 3.20
C PHE A 69 -0.40 -7.04 2.77
N ILE A 70 0.54 -6.62 3.62
CA ILE A 70 1.46 -5.53 3.30
C ILE A 70 2.88 -6.06 3.45
N ARG A 71 3.73 -5.78 2.47
CA ARG A 71 5.14 -6.10 2.58
C ARG A 71 5.95 -4.83 2.48
N ILE A 72 6.90 -4.67 3.41
CA ILE A 72 7.79 -3.52 3.42
C ILE A 72 8.98 -3.81 2.51
N GLU A 73 9.22 -2.94 1.53
CA GLU A 73 10.35 -3.05 0.62
C GLU A 73 11.51 -2.16 1.05
N SER A 74 11.23 -1.04 1.72
CA SER A 74 12.26 -0.12 2.19
C SER A 74 11.68 0.74 3.30
N GLY A 75 12.46 0.98 4.34
CA GLY A 75 12.05 1.88 5.41
C GLY A 75 11.78 1.16 6.72
N TYR A 76 11.25 1.89 7.67
CA TYR A 76 11.09 1.41 9.04
C TYR A 76 9.75 1.88 9.57
N ALA A 77 8.95 0.95 10.05
CA ALA A 77 7.56 1.20 10.38
C ALA A 77 7.21 0.80 11.80
N TYR A 78 6.20 1.47 12.35
CA TYR A 78 5.55 1.06 13.58
C TYR A 78 4.12 0.67 13.23
N VAL A 79 3.74 -0.56 13.57
CA VAL A 79 2.46 -1.16 13.20
C VAL A 79 1.60 -1.29 14.44
N MET A 80 0.35 -0.82 14.36
CA MET A 80 -0.61 -0.90 15.45
C MET A 80 -1.89 -1.53 14.93
N MET A 81 -2.39 -2.55 15.61
CA MET A 81 -3.61 -3.23 15.21
C MET A 81 -4.45 -3.61 16.42
N GLY A 82 -5.75 -3.69 16.26
CA GLY A 82 -6.64 -4.10 17.31
C GLY A 82 -8.08 -4.26 16.87
N LYS A 83 -8.92 -4.76 17.76
CA LYS A 83 -10.32 -5.02 17.44
C LYS A 83 -11.16 -3.75 17.45
N ARG A 84 -10.71 -2.71 18.12
CA ARG A 84 -11.42 -1.43 18.20
C ARG A 84 -10.43 -0.30 17.95
N LYS A 85 -10.94 0.81 17.42
CA LYS A 85 -10.08 1.92 17.04
C LYS A 85 -9.35 2.56 18.22
N ASP A 86 -9.89 2.40 19.43
CA ASP A 86 -9.28 2.96 20.63
C ASP A 86 -8.51 1.91 21.43
N GLU A 87 -8.31 0.73 20.86
CA GLU A 87 -7.65 -0.36 21.56
C GLU A 87 -6.75 -1.13 20.59
N LEU A 88 -5.65 -0.46 20.20
CA LEU A 88 -4.69 -1.02 19.24
C LEU A 88 -3.54 -1.65 20.00
N ASP A 89 -3.82 -2.78 20.62
CA ASP A 89 -2.89 -3.39 21.56
C ASP A 89 -1.89 -4.37 20.94
N TYR A 90 -2.03 -4.68 19.65
CA TYR A 90 -1.03 -5.44 18.91
C TYR A 90 -0.11 -4.43 18.22
N GLN A 91 1.14 -4.31 18.75
CA GLN A 91 2.06 -3.28 18.27
C GLN A 91 3.42 -3.89 18.01
N LYS A 92 3.97 -3.64 16.83
CA LYS A 92 5.25 -4.20 16.38
C LYS A 92 6.00 -3.20 15.53
N ARG A 93 7.34 -3.25 15.62
CA ARG A 93 8.19 -2.59 14.62
C ARG A 93 8.44 -3.55 13.50
N ALA A 94 8.61 -2.98 12.29
CA ALA A 94 8.83 -3.79 11.08
C ALA A 94 9.67 -2.99 10.09
N ASP A 95 10.54 -3.68 9.37
CA ASP A 95 11.34 -3.03 8.34
C ASP A 95 11.36 -3.89 7.09
N ALA A 96 12.34 -3.67 6.20
CA ALA A 96 12.36 -4.36 4.91
C ALA A 96 12.22 -5.86 5.07
N ASN A 97 11.44 -6.47 4.19
CA ASN A 97 11.16 -7.91 4.12
C ASN A 97 10.16 -8.42 5.15
N TYR A 98 9.62 -7.54 5.99
CA TYR A 98 8.56 -7.94 6.90
C TYR A 98 7.22 -7.91 6.20
N ALA A 99 6.38 -8.87 6.55
CA ALA A 99 4.98 -8.91 6.12
C ALA A 99 4.10 -8.48 7.29
N ILE A 100 3.08 -7.69 6.95
CA ILE A 100 2.05 -7.26 7.89
C ILE A 100 0.75 -7.85 7.38
N ILE A 101 0.09 -8.67 8.16
CA ILE A 101 -1.12 -9.37 7.74
C ILE A 101 -2.26 -8.88 8.60
N ILE A 102 -3.27 -8.30 7.96
CA ILE A 102 -4.36 -7.59 8.62
C ILE A 102 -5.67 -8.30 8.25
N PRO A 103 -6.25 -9.05 9.20
CA PRO A 103 -7.53 -9.71 8.93
C PRO A 103 -8.66 -8.70 8.75
N ALA A 104 -9.66 -9.08 7.98
CA ALA A 104 -10.87 -8.27 7.81
C ALA A 104 -11.41 -7.89 9.20
N GLY A 105 -11.88 -6.65 9.33
CA GLY A 105 -12.46 -6.18 10.58
C GLY A 105 -11.45 -5.71 11.62
N THR A 106 -10.17 -5.68 11.28
CA THR A 106 -9.12 -5.28 12.22
C THR A 106 -8.76 -3.81 12.00
N TRP A 107 -8.89 -3.01 13.06
CA TRP A 107 -8.42 -1.62 13.03
C TRP A 107 -6.90 -1.60 12.97
N HIS A 108 -6.34 -0.71 12.17
CA HIS A 108 -4.88 -0.70 11.99
C HIS A 108 -4.37 0.66 11.53
N ASN A 109 -3.12 0.92 11.84
CA ASN A 109 -2.37 2.04 11.31
C ASN A 109 -0.91 1.65 11.20
N ILE A 110 -0.22 2.23 10.24
CA ILE A 110 1.20 2.00 10.02
C ILE A 110 1.85 3.37 9.89
N LYS A 111 2.84 3.62 10.75
CA LYS A 111 3.55 4.90 10.79
C LYS A 111 4.98 4.73 10.30
N ASN A 112 5.45 5.72 9.55
CA ASN A 112 6.86 5.76 9.16
C ASN A 112 7.65 6.36 10.32
N ILE A 113 8.46 5.53 10.98
CA ILE A 113 9.31 5.97 12.09
C ILE A 113 10.78 6.00 11.68
N GLY A 114 11.06 5.86 10.38
CA GLY A 114 12.41 5.92 9.85
C GLY A 114 12.78 7.30 9.38
N ASN A 115 13.90 7.39 8.68
CA ASN A 115 14.46 8.65 8.20
C ASN A 115 14.42 8.78 6.68
N ARG A 116 13.63 7.95 6.02
CA ARG A 116 13.41 7.99 4.56
C ARG A 116 12.01 7.49 4.27
N PRO A 117 11.52 7.68 3.03
CA PRO A 117 10.17 7.21 2.71
C PRO A 117 10.01 5.72 2.97
N LEU A 118 8.83 5.36 3.48
CA LEU A 118 8.48 3.96 3.72
C LEU A 118 7.82 3.44 2.46
N LYS A 119 8.45 2.45 1.83
CA LYS A 119 7.98 1.89 0.57
C LYS A 119 7.38 0.52 0.83
N VAL A 120 6.12 0.36 0.47
CA VAL A 120 5.41 -0.90 0.69
C VAL A 120 4.57 -1.24 -0.52
N TYR A 121 4.19 -2.51 -0.63
CA TYR A 121 3.06 -2.88 -1.47
C TYR A 121 2.03 -3.61 -0.62
N SER A 122 0.77 -3.51 -1.04
CA SER A 122 -0.34 -4.14 -0.35
C SER A 122 -1.10 -5.04 -1.31
N ILE A 123 -1.62 -6.13 -0.78
CA ILE A 123 -2.55 -6.98 -1.49
C ILE A 123 -3.85 -6.98 -0.69
N TYR A 124 -4.93 -6.56 -1.35
CA TYR A 124 -6.28 -6.57 -0.78
C TYR A 124 -7.09 -7.71 -1.39
N ALA A 125 -7.77 -8.47 -0.60
CA ALA A 125 -8.58 -9.57 -1.08
C ALA A 125 -9.93 -9.55 -0.37
N PRO A 126 -10.98 -9.14 -1.05
CA PRO A 126 -11.09 -8.65 -2.44
C PRO A 126 -10.58 -7.22 -2.60
N PRO A 127 -10.64 -6.66 -3.81
CA PRO A 127 -10.19 -5.29 -4.05
C PRO A 127 -10.86 -4.27 -3.13
N GLN A 128 -10.07 -3.29 -2.68
CA GLN A 128 -10.53 -2.26 -1.75
C GLN A 128 -10.75 -0.92 -2.43
N HIS A 129 -9.95 -0.60 -3.43
CA HIS A 129 -9.97 0.70 -4.09
C HIS A 129 -10.46 0.55 -5.53
N PRO A 130 -11.03 1.60 -6.13
CA PRO A 130 -11.43 1.54 -7.53
C PRO A 130 -10.23 1.25 -8.44
N PHE A 131 -10.52 0.61 -9.57
CA PHE A 131 -9.54 0.37 -10.59
C PHE A 131 -8.87 1.70 -10.98
N GLY A 132 -7.55 1.69 -11.11
CA GLY A 132 -6.80 2.84 -11.56
C GLY A 132 -6.56 3.92 -10.51
N THR A 133 -6.82 3.62 -9.23
CA THR A 133 -6.63 4.60 -8.17
C THR A 133 -5.19 5.10 -8.12
N VAL A 134 -5.04 6.43 -8.12
CA VAL A 134 -3.77 7.10 -7.88
C VAL A 134 -4.03 8.26 -6.91
N HIS A 135 -3.39 8.19 -5.76
CA HIS A 135 -3.41 9.28 -4.79
C HIS A 135 -1.98 9.77 -4.63
N LYS A 136 -1.71 10.99 -5.07
CA LYS A 136 -0.34 11.52 -4.96
C LYS A 136 0.04 11.76 -3.51
N THR A 137 -0.92 12.21 -2.69
CA THR A 137 -0.70 12.52 -1.28
C THR A 137 -1.76 11.85 -0.43
N LYS A 138 -1.48 11.79 0.88
CA LYS A 138 -2.47 11.31 1.84
C LYS A 138 -3.73 12.17 1.81
N GLN A 139 -3.59 13.48 1.62
CA GLN A 139 -4.75 14.37 1.52
C GLN A 139 -5.64 14.01 0.35
N ASP A 140 -5.04 13.64 -0.78
CA ASP A 140 -5.81 13.19 -1.95
C ASP A 140 -6.61 11.95 -1.61
N ALA A 141 -6.01 11.01 -0.87
CA ALA A 141 -6.67 9.79 -0.47
C ALA A 141 -7.85 10.10 0.46
N GLU A 142 -7.65 11.00 1.41
CA GLU A 142 -8.70 11.39 2.36
C GLU A 142 -9.87 12.08 1.65
N ARG A 143 -9.57 12.91 0.67
CA ARG A 143 -10.63 13.57 -0.12
C ARG A 143 -11.44 12.55 -0.91
N ALA A 144 -10.78 11.55 -1.47
CA ALA A 144 -11.47 10.52 -2.23
C ALA A 144 -12.41 9.71 -1.36
N GLU A 145 -12.03 9.46 -0.11
CA GLU A 145 -12.84 8.66 0.81
C GLU A 145 -14.08 9.40 1.29
N LYS A 146 -14.10 10.73 1.18
CA LYS A 146 -15.27 11.51 1.59
C LYS A 146 -16.37 11.51 0.54
N HIS A 147 -16.11 10.97 -0.60
CA HIS A 147 -17.07 10.89 -1.70
C HIS A 147 -17.37 9.42 -1.99
#